data_17a2a0045e1b6b77be64386d2f85bc18
#
_entry.id   17a2a0045e1b6b77be64386d2f85bc18
#
_cell.length_a   1.000
_cell.length_b   1.000
_cell.length_c   1.000
_cell.angle_alpha   90.00
_cell.angle_beta   90.00
_cell.angle_gamma   90.00
#
_symmetry.space_group_name_H-M   'P 1'
#
loop_
_entity.id
_entity.type
_entity.pdbx_description
1 polymer ?
#
loop_
_entity_poly.entity_id
_entity_poly.type
_entity_poly.pdbx_seq_one_letter_code
_entity_poly.pdbx_strand_id
1 'polypeptide(L)'
;KSAKEQEDEDLKISQKSLLTDEITAADAERDGLYSGYKKAVKGYTGLPVENMAKSAKVLMQHIKDYGIDPKMQLDRETGLLINFIDDLEKKYANEVQTLSLGAFVTALKAANEKVRTLTTTRTDERMTKIVGTLKASRKASDEAYRLLVKFVNAYALIEGDEKYLNFIDYVNTEIVHYKREAIGQKSGSAQTSGTTDG
;
A
#
# COMPACT_ATOMS: atom_id res chain seq x y z
N LYS A 1 12.03 16.84 24.21
CA LYS A 1 12.21 16.26 22.88
C LYS A 1 12.28 17.36 21.85
N SER A 2 13.18 17.25 20.88
CA SER A 2 13.21 18.18 19.75
C SER A 2 12.01 17.90 18.81
N ALA A 3 11.57 18.93 18.06
CA ALA A 3 10.49 18.75 17.07
C ALA A 3 10.84 17.66 16.04
N LYS A 4 12.12 17.51 15.70
CA LYS A 4 12.63 16.46 14.81
C LYS A 4 12.49 15.05 15.40
N GLU A 5 12.80 14.87 16.69
CA GLU A 5 12.63 13.57 17.36
C GLU A 5 11.16 13.15 17.43
N GLN A 6 10.25 14.14 17.63
CA GLN A 6 8.82 13.87 17.60
C GLN A 6 8.33 13.49 16.19
N GLU A 7 8.83 14.15 15.15
CA GLU A 7 8.52 13.84 13.75
C GLU A 7 8.96 12.41 13.39
N ASP A 8 10.16 11.98 13.81
CA ASP A 8 10.67 10.62 13.60
C ASP A 8 9.85 9.56 14.35
N GLU A 9 9.41 9.85 15.57
CA GLU A 9 8.54 8.96 16.35
C GLU A 9 7.15 8.83 15.72
N ASP A 10 6.54 9.93 15.34
CA ASP A 10 5.23 9.97 14.70
C ASP A 10 5.24 9.21 13.36
N LEU A 11 6.34 9.31 12.61
CA LEU A 11 6.53 8.55 11.38
C LEU A 11 6.58 7.04 11.66
N LYS A 12 7.27 6.59 12.69
CA LYS A 12 7.35 5.18 13.09
C LYS A 12 6.00 4.63 13.52
N ILE A 13 5.26 5.38 14.34
CA ILE A 13 3.92 4.99 14.81
C ILE A 13 2.94 4.86 13.63
N SER A 14 3.03 5.77 12.64
CA SER A 14 2.16 5.76 11.47
C SER A 14 2.36 4.54 10.55
N GLN A 15 3.46 3.81 10.70
CA GLN A 15 3.72 2.63 9.87
C GLN A 15 2.93 1.39 10.29
N LYS A 16 2.46 1.33 11.54
CA LYS A 16 1.66 0.20 12.04
C LYS A 16 0.18 0.38 11.66
N SER A 17 -0.34 -0.55 10.86
CA SER A 17 -1.76 -0.54 10.48
C SER A 17 -2.66 -1.10 11.59
N LEU A 18 -3.81 -0.48 11.80
CA LEU A 18 -4.87 -0.98 12.69
C LEU A 18 -5.57 -2.23 12.13
N LEU A 19 -5.50 -2.42 10.81
CA LEU A 19 -6.19 -3.53 10.11
C LEU A 19 -5.35 -4.81 9.98
N THR A 20 -4.17 -4.88 10.62
CA THR A 20 -3.26 -6.03 10.45
C THR A 20 -3.91 -7.35 10.87
N ASP A 21 -4.60 -7.37 12.00
CA ASP A 21 -5.21 -8.58 12.54
C ASP A 21 -6.42 -9.02 11.68
N GLU A 22 -7.20 -8.06 11.17
CA GLU A 22 -8.32 -8.33 10.27
C GLU A 22 -7.85 -8.90 8.92
N ILE A 23 -6.76 -8.36 8.37
CA ILE A 23 -6.16 -8.88 7.15
C ILE A 23 -5.65 -10.31 7.35
N THR A 24 -4.97 -10.57 8.49
CA THR A 24 -4.46 -11.91 8.80
C THR A 24 -5.59 -12.93 8.93
N ALA A 25 -6.71 -12.56 9.58
CA ALA A 25 -7.87 -13.42 9.71
C ALA A 25 -8.56 -13.69 8.35
N ALA A 26 -8.71 -12.65 7.53
CA ALA A 26 -9.29 -12.79 6.18
C ALA A 26 -8.40 -13.63 5.24
N ASP A 27 -7.09 -13.50 5.35
CA ASP A 27 -6.11 -14.29 4.62
C ASP A 27 -6.20 -15.77 5.00
N ALA A 28 -6.22 -16.09 6.29
CA ALA A 28 -6.39 -17.46 6.79
C ALA A 28 -7.72 -18.09 6.34
N GLU A 29 -8.81 -17.32 6.31
CA GLU A 29 -10.11 -17.74 5.78
C GLU A 29 -10.00 -18.10 4.28
N ARG A 30 -9.38 -17.24 3.49
CA ARG A 30 -9.13 -17.44 2.05
C ARG A 30 -8.30 -18.70 1.79
N ASP A 31 -7.21 -18.87 2.52
CA ASP A 31 -6.32 -20.03 2.42
C ASP A 31 -7.04 -21.34 2.75
N GLY A 32 -7.88 -21.30 3.79
CA GLY A 32 -8.74 -22.42 4.16
C GLY A 32 -9.69 -22.81 3.05
N LEU A 33 -10.34 -21.83 2.41
CA LEU A 33 -11.24 -22.07 1.28
C LEU A 33 -10.52 -22.60 0.05
N TYR A 34 -9.37 -22.06 -0.31
CA TYR A 34 -8.55 -22.56 -1.41
C TYR A 34 -8.05 -24.00 -1.15
N SER A 35 -7.60 -24.27 0.06
CA SER A 35 -7.20 -25.62 0.48
C SER A 35 -8.38 -26.60 0.43
N GLY A 36 -9.55 -26.18 0.88
CA GLY A 36 -10.79 -26.96 0.80
C GLY A 36 -11.19 -27.27 -0.62
N TYR A 37 -11.16 -26.26 -1.51
CA TYR A 37 -11.39 -26.44 -2.94
C TYR A 37 -10.43 -27.47 -3.57
N LYS A 38 -9.10 -27.36 -3.32
CA LYS A 38 -8.12 -28.32 -3.80
C LYS A 38 -8.40 -29.75 -3.34
N LYS A 39 -8.77 -29.92 -2.07
CA LYS A 39 -9.11 -31.23 -1.50
C LYS A 39 -10.38 -31.80 -2.13
N ALA A 40 -11.40 -30.97 -2.33
CA ALA A 40 -12.64 -31.38 -3.00
C ALA A 40 -12.37 -31.85 -4.43
N VAL A 41 -11.65 -31.06 -5.24
CA VAL A 41 -11.27 -31.46 -6.62
C VAL A 41 -10.48 -32.78 -6.61
N LYS A 42 -9.49 -32.91 -5.71
CA LYS A 42 -8.70 -34.13 -5.57
C LYS A 42 -9.56 -35.34 -5.23
N GLY A 43 -10.58 -35.21 -4.38
CA GLY A 43 -11.48 -36.28 -4.01
C GLY A 43 -12.25 -36.86 -5.20
N TYR A 44 -12.62 -36.02 -6.17
CA TYR A 44 -13.33 -36.46 -7.36
C TYR A 44 -12.46 -37.23 -8.40
N THR A 45 -11.13 -37.12 -8.34
CA THR A 45 -10.25 -37.75 -9.34
C THR A 45 -10.29 -39.26 -9.33
N GLY A 46 -10.67 -39.88 -8.22
CA GLY A 46 -10.76 -41.34 -8.04
C GLY A 46 -12.17 -41.90 -8.15
N LEU A 47 -13.19 -41.07 -8.46
CA LEU A 47 -14.57 -41.57 -8.56
C LEU A 47 -14.76 -42.47 -9.79
N PRO A 48 -15.62 -43.53 -9.69
CA PRO A 48 -15.94 -44.40 -10.81
C PRO A 48 -16.89 -43.76 -11.84
N VAL A 49 -17.23 -42.48 -11.66
CA VAL A 49 -18.08 -41.68 -12.58
C VAL A 49 -17.17 -40.96 -13.56
N GLU A 50 -17.08 -41.42 -14.78
CA GLU A 50 -16.10 -41.01 -15.77
C GLU A 50 -16.09 -39.51 -16.06
N ASN A 51 -17.25 -38.88 -16.20
CA ASN A 51 -17.36 -37.46 -16.51
C ASN A 51 -16.87 -36.60 -15.34
N MET A 52 -17.17 -36.99 -14.09
CA MET A 52 -16.69 -36.29 -12.90
C MET A 52 -15.19 -36.44 -12.72
N ALA A 53 -14.66 -37.64 -12.94
CA ALA A 53 -13.21 -37.89 -12.87
C ALA A 53 -12.44 -37.12 -13.96
N LYS A 54 -12.99 -36.97 -15.17
CA LYS A 54 -12.42 -36.14 -16.25
C LYS A 54 -12.41 -34.67 -15.86
N SER A 55 -13.54 -34.11 -15.41
CA SER A 55 -13.65 -32.74 -14.96
C SER A 55 -12.68 -32.43 -13.79
N ALA A 56 -12.56 -33.37 -12.84
CA ALA A 56 -11.61 -33.24 -11.74
C ALA A 56 -10.15 -33.20 -12.21
N LYS A 57 -9.78 -34.02 -13.21
CA LYS A 57 -8.42 -33.99 -13.79
C LYS A 57 -8.11 -32.65 -14.46
N VAL A 58 -9.08 -32.07 -15.18
CA VAL A 58 -8.96 -30.72 -15.78
C VAL A 58 -8.73 -29.66 -14.72
N LEU A 59 -9.56 -29.62 -13.66
CA LEU A 59 -9.40 -28.66 -12.57
C LEU A 59 -8.12 -28.89 -11.75
N MET A 60 -7.67 -30.14 -11.60
CA MET A 60 -6.36 -30.43 -10.97
C MET A 60 -5.21 -29.88 -11.79
N GLN A 61 -5.28 -29.92 -13.13
CA GLN A 61 -4.27 -29.30 -13.97
C GLN A 61 -4.28 -27.77 -13.81
N HIS A 62 -5.45 -27.15 -13.84
CA HIS A 62 -5.60 -25.72 -13.60
C HIS A 62 -5.00 -25.29 -12.24
N ILE A 63 -5.23 -26.05 -11.15
CA ILE A 63 -4.61 -25.80 -9.85
C ILE A 63 -3.07 -25.85 -9.93
N LYS A 64 -2.52 -26.82 -10.70
CA LYS A 64 -1.06 -26.95 -10.88
C LYS A 64 -0.48 -25.81 -11.70
N ASP A 65 -1.17 -25.39 -12.76
CA ASP A 65 -0.72 -24.35 -13.68
C ASP A 65 -0.57 -22.98 -12.94
N TYR A 66 -1.49 -22.67 -12.03
CA TYR A 66 -1.40 -21.46 -11.20
C TYR A 66 -0.39 -21.57 -10.06
N GLY A 67 -0.17 -22.76 -9.51
CA GLY A 67 0.83 -23.04 -8.48
C GLY A 67 0.71 -22.11 -7.25
N ILE A 68 -0.53 -21.75 -6.87
CA ILE A 68 -0.77 -20.84 -5.74
C ILE A 68 -0.37 -21.53 -4.43
N ASP A 69 0.55 -20.89 -3.70
CA ASP A 69 1.00 -21.30 -2.36
C ASP A 69 0.52 -20.25 -1.34
N PRO A 70 -0.26 -20.63 -0.31
CA PRO A 70 -0.69 -19.73 0.78
C PRO A 70 0.45 -19.03 1.55
N LYS A 71 1.70 -19.43 1.33
CA LYS A 71 2.87 -18.78 1.95
C LYS A 71 3.49 -17.69 1.09
N MET A 72 2.95 -17.46 -0.11
CA MET A 72 3.46 -16.40 -0.97
C MET A 72 3.06 -15.02 -0.46
N GLN A 73 3.67 -13.98 -1.03
CA GLN A 73 3.31 -12.60 -0.70
C GLN A 73 1.81 -12.34 -0.94
N LEU A 74 1.15 -11.70 0.01
CA LEU A 74 -0.29 -11.43 0.05
C LEU A 74 -0.85 -10.83 -1.26
N ASP A 75 -0.19 -9.79 -1.78
CA ASP A 75 -0.65 -9.11 -3.01
C ASP A 75 -0.50 -9.99 -4.24
N ARG A 76 0.58 -10.79 -4.29
CA ARG A 76 0.82 -11.75 -5.37
C ARG A 76 -0.24 -12.85 -5.37
N GLU A 77 -0.56 -13.38 -4.21
CA GLU A 77 -1.59 -14.40 -4.06
C GLU A 77 -2.95 -13.87 -4.45
N THR A 78 -3.30 -12.67 -3.97
CA THR A 78 -4.54 -11.98 -4.33
C THR A 78 -4.68 -11.82 -5.84
N GLY A 79 -3.63 -11.38 -6.53
CA GLY A 79 -3.63 -11.24 -7.99
C GLY A 79 -3.78 -12.56 -8.75
N LEU A 80 -3.09 -13.62 -8.31
CA LEU A 80 -3.22 -14.94 -8.90
C LEU A 80 -4.61 -15.53 -8.71
N LEU A 81 -5.19 -15.37 -7.51
CA LEU A 81 -6.55 -15.84 -7.22
C LEU A 81 -7.62 -15.12 -8.03
N ILE A 82 -7.47 -13.83 -8.35
CA ILE A 82 -8.39 -13.14 -9.27
C ILE A 82 -8.46 -13.86 -10.61
N ASN A 83 -7.32 -14.14 -11.23
CA ASN A 83 -7.26 -14.80 -12.52
C ASN A 83 -7.70 -16.27 -12.45
N PHE A 84 -7.31 -16.96 -11.39
CA PHE A 84 -7.72 -18.33 -11.12
C PHE A 84 -9.24 -18.48 -11.04
N ILE A 85 -9.90 -17.58 -10.29
CA ILE A 85 -11.35 -17.57 -10.11
C ILE A 85 -12.05 -17.17 -11.41
N ASP A 86 -11.53 -16.20 -12.14
CA ASP A 86 -12.07 -15.77 -13.44
C ASP A 86 -12.07 -16.94 -14.45
N ASP A 87 -10.99 -17.70 -14.49
CA ASP A 87 -10.92 -18.93 -15.31
C ASP A 87 -11.96 -19.97 -14.86
N LEU A 88 -12.17 -20.16 -13.56
CA LEU A 88 -13.19 -21.08 -13.05
C LEU A 88 -14.61 -20.66 -13.40
N GLU A 89 -14.91 -19.37 -13.42
CA GLU A 89 -16.22 -18.84 -13.76
C GLU A 89 -16.49 -18.83 -15.27
N LYS A 90 -15.47 -18.73 -16.12
CA LYS A 90 -15.60 -18.58 -17.58
C LYS A 90 -15.16 -19.83 -18.34
N LYS A 91 -13.90 -20.21 -18.18
CA LYS A 91 -13.27 -21.25 -18.96
C LYS A 91 -13.63 -22.66 -18.47
N TYR A 92 -13.73 -22.83 -17.16
CA TYR A 92 -13.97 -24.12 -16.51
C TYR A 92 -15.36 -24.20 -15.83
N ALA A 93 -16.31 -23.36 -16.23
CA ALA A 93 -17.64 -23.29 -15.63
C ALA A 93 -18.37 -24.65 -15.69
N ASN A 94 -18.21 -25.40 -16.76
CA ASN A 94 -18.82 -26.72 -16.94
C ASN A 94 -18.25 -27.78 -15.97
N GLU A 95 -16.93 -27.76 -15.76
CA GLU A 95 -16.25 -28.65 -14.83
C GLU A 95 -16.65 -28.32 -13.37
N VAL A 96 -16.70 -27.03 -13.03
CA VAL A 96 -17.17 -26.54 -11.72
C VAL A 96 -18.61 -26.98 -11.44
N GLN A 97 -19.50 -26.86 -12.44
CA GLN A 97 -20.88 -27.30 -12.33
C GLN A 97 -21.00 -28.83 -12.21
N THR A 98 -20.27 -29.58 -13.02
CA THR A 98 -20.24 -31.06 -13.00
C THR A 98 -19.85 -31.60 -11.63
N LEU A 99 -18.93 -30.92 -10.94
CA LEU A 99 -18.46 -31.31 -9.61
C LEU A 99 -19.19 -30.60 -8.46
N SER A 100 -20.21 -29.79 -8.77
CA SER A 100 -20.98 -29.00 -7.79
C SER A 100 -20.09 -28.12 -6.89
N LEU A 101 -19.00 -27.56 -7.44
CA LEU A 101 -18.03 -26.76 -6.72
C LEU A 101 -18.32 -25.25 -6.74
N GLY A 102 -19.48 -24.82 -7.27
CA GLY A 102 -19.84 -23.41 -7.39
C GLY A 102 -19.82 -22.66 -6.06
N ALA A 103 -20.25 -23.31 -4.97
CA ALA A 103 -20.21 -22.71 -3.63
C ALA A 103 -18.77 -22.39 -3.18
N PHE A 104 -17.80 -23.26 -3.48
CA PHE A 104 -16.39 -22.97 -3.20
C PHE A 104 -15.86 -21.80 -3.99
N VAL A 105 -16.19 -21.71 -5.29
CA VAL A 105 -15.76 -20.62 -6.18
C VAL A 105 -16.30 -19.29 -5.68
N THR A 106 -17.60 -19.24 -5.35
CA THR A 106 -18.25 -18.03 -4.81
C THR A 106 -17.65 -17.60 -3.48
N ALA A 107 -17.45 -18.53 -2.55
CA ALA A 107 -16.86 -18.23 -1.24
C ALA A 107 -15.41 -17.77 -1.37
N LEU A 108 -14.60 -18.42 -2.22
CA LEU A 108 -13.21 -18.05 -2.47
C LEU A 108 -13.11 -16.65 -3.10
N LYS A 109 -14.00 -16.32 -4.04
CA LYS A 109 -14.09 -14.99 -4.63
C LYS A 109 -14.37 -13.92 -3.58
N ALA A 110 -15.36 -14.15 -2.72
CA ALA A 110 -15.72 -13.22 -1.65
C ALA A 110 -14.58 -13.03 -0.64
N ALA A 111 -13.90 -14.12 -0.25
CA ALA A 111 -12.77 -14.07 0.66
C ALA A 111 -11.58 -13.32 0.05
N ASN A 112 -11.26 -13.57 -1.22
CA ASN A 112 -10.19 -12.86 -1.92
C ASN A 112 -10.48 -11.36 -2.07
N GLU A 113 -11.73 -10.99 -2.35
CA GLU A 113 -12.17 -9.60 -2.42
C GLU A 113 -12.10 -8.91 -1.05
N LYS A 114 -12.44 -9.62 0.03
CA LYS A 114 -12.30 -9.12 1.41
C LYS A 114 -10.85 -8.79 1.73
N VAL A 115 -9.89 -9.69 1.43
CA VAL A 115 -8.46 -9.43 1.61
C VAL A 115 -8.01 -8.22 0.80
N ARG A 116 -8.44 -8.11 -0.46
CA ARG A 116 -8.13 -6.98 -1.34
C ARG A 116 -8.61 -5.66 -0.77
N THR A 117 -9.87 -5.62 -0.33
CA THR A 117 -10.48 -4.42 0.24
C THR A 117 -9.77 -3.99 1.53
N LEU A 118 -9.53 -4.92 2.45
CA LEU A 118 -8.81 -4.61 3.70
C LEU A 118 -7.40 -4.11 3.45
N THR A 119 -6.69 -4.68 2.47
CA THR A 119 -5.34 -4.25 2.10
C THR A 119 -5.34 -2.84 1.51
N THR A 120 -6.32 -2.53 0.65
CA THR A 120 -6.50 -1.19 0.09
C THR A 120 -6.80 -0.18 1.20
N THR A 121 -7.78 -0.48 2.08
CA THR A 121 -8.13 0.38 3.22
C THR A 121 -6.92 0.62 4.11
N ARG A 122 -6.12 -0.41 4.42
CA ARG A 122 -4.87 -0.27 5.19
C ARG A 122 -3.90 0.71 4.53
N THR A 123 -3.77 0.63 3.20
CA THR A 123 -2.88 1.51 2.46
C THR A 123 -3.37 2.95 2.50
N ASP A 124 -4.68 3.17 2.32
CA ASP A 124 -5.31 4.50 2.36
C ASP A 124 -5.22 5.13 3.74
N GLU A 125 -5.50 4.37 4.81
CA GLU A 125 -5.34 4.83 6.19
C GLU A 125 -3.89 5.20 6.51
N ARG A 126 -2.93 4.37 6.07
CA ARG A 126 -1.51 4.64 6.25
C ARG A 126 -1.09 5.92 5.53
N MET A 127 -1.50 6.12 4.29
CA MET A 127 -1.21 7.33 3.52
C MET A 127 -1.80 8.58 4.19
N THR A 128 -3.06 8.51 4.60
CA THR A 128 -3.75 9.62 5.29
C THR A 128 -3.06 9.97 6.61
N LYS A 129 -2.70 8.96 7.40
CA LYS A 129 -2.03 9.14 8.69
C LYS A 129 -0.63 9.74 8.52
N ILE A 130 0.16 9.23 7.57
CA ILE A 130 1.50 9.77 7.27
C ILE A 130 1.39 11.25 6.87
N VAL A 131 0.49 11.59 5.94
CA VAL A 131 0.30 12.97 5.48
C VAL A 131 -0.14 13.89 6.63
N GLY A 132 -1.09 13.46 7.47
CA GLY A 132 -1.58 14.22 8.61
C GLY A 132 -0.48 14.45 9.65
N THR A 133 0.26 13.44 10.02
CA THR A 133 1.36 13.49 10.99
C THR A 133 2.48 14.38 10.49
N LEU A 134 2.94 14.21 9.24
CA LEU A 134 3.98 15.06 8.66
C LEU A 134 3.57 16.53 8.57
N LYS A 135 2.30 16.81 8.26
CA LYS A 135 1.77 18.18 8.22
C LYS A 135 1.79 18.82 9.61
N ALA A 136 1.40 18.08 10.66
CA ALA A 136 1.42 18.57 12.03
C ALA A 136 2.84 18.82 12.52
N SER A 137 3.77 17.89 12.28
CA SER A 137 5.17 18.01 12.67
C SER A 137 5.87 19.16 11.95
N ARG A 138 5.63 19.35 10.65
CA ARG A 138 6.14 20.51 9.90
C ARG A 138 5.64 21.83 10.46
N LYS A 139 4.34 21.91 10.79
CA LYS A 139 3.78 23.10 11.40
C LYS A 139 4.46 23.42 12.73
N ALA A 140 4.68 22.43 13.58
CA ALA A 140 5.38 22.60 14.86
C ALA A 140 6.84 23.05 14.65
N SER A 141 7.56 22.48 13.70
CA SER A 141 8.92 22.89 13.34
C SER A 141 8.97 24.31 12.82
N ASP A 142 8.03 24.71 11.95
CA ASP A 142 7.92 26.07 11.43
C ASP A 142 7.63 27.10 12.56
N GLU A 143 6.75 26.75 13.49
CA GLU A 143 6.43 27.60 14.65
C GLU A 143 7.65 27.77 15.56
N ALA A 144 8.37 26.68 15.86
CA ALA A 144 9.59 26.72 16.66
C ALA A 144 10.68 27.56 15.98
N TYR A 145 10.87 27.39 14.66
CA TYR A 145 11.81 28.19 13.88
C TYR A 145 11.47 29.69 13.91
N ARG A 146 10.21 30.05 13.68
CA ARG A 146 9.75 31.46 13.74
C ARG A 146 9.98 32.06 15.11
N LEU A 147 9.76 31.28 16.17
CA LEU A 147 10.00 31.73 17.54
C LEU A 147 11.48 31.96 17.79
N LEU A 148 12.34 31.02 17.35
CA LEU A 148 13.80 31.17 17.44
C LEU A 148 14.28 32.46 16.76
N VAL A 149 13.86 32.68 15.50
CA VAL A 149 14.24 33.92 14.77
C VAL A 149 13.77 35.18 15.49
N LYS A 150 12.56 35.17 16.07
CA LYS A 150 12.07 36.31 16.88
C LYS A 150 12.94 36.57 18.10
N PHE A 151 13.35 35.53 18.82
CA PHE A 151 14.23 35.68 19.97
C PHE A 151 15.61 36.19 19.57
N VAL A 152 16.23 35.63 18.51
CA VAL A 152 17.52 36.10 18.02
C VAL A 152 17.46 37.57 17.64
N ASN A 153 16.45 38.03 16.92
CA ASN A 153 16.27 39.44 16.54
C ASN A 153 16.05 40.34 17.75
N ALA A 154 15.29 39.89 18.75
CA ALA A 154 15.07 40.66 19.97
C ALA A 154 16.35 40.80 20.80
N TYR A 155 17.12 39.74 20.98
CA TYR A 155 18.39 39.77 21.70
C TYR A 155 19.46 40.55 20.94
N ALA A 156 19.54 40.41 19.62
CA ALA A 156 20.45 41.25 18.82
C ALA A 156 20.17 42.74 18.95
N LEU A 157 18.90 43.11 19.03
CA LEU A 157 18.51 44.53 19.28
C LEU A 157 18.90 45.02 20.68
N ILE A 158 18.85 44.16 21.71
CA ILE A 158 19.13 44.52 23.12
C ILE A 158 20.62 44.47 23.43
N GLU A 159 21.33 43.46 22.96
CA GLU A 159 22.72 43.16 23.33
C GLU A 159 23.75 43.53 22.23
N GLY A 160 23.27 43.93 21.03
CA GLY A 160 24.09 44.14 19.84
C GLY A 160 24.19 42.92 18.96
N ASP A 161 24.43 43.11 17.67
CA ASP A 161 24.40 42.07 16.64
C ASP A 161 25.59 41.12 16.67
N GLU A 162 26.72 41.52 17.24
CA GLU A 162 27.99 40.80 17.11
C GLU A 162 27.96 39.31 17.50
N LYS A 163 27.20 39.01 18.56
CA LYS A 163 27.06 37.62 19.05
C LYS A 163 26.20 36.73 18.13
N TYR A 164 25.34 37.34 17.32
CA TYR A 164 24.32 36.68 16.53
C TYR A 164 24.59 36.71 15.04
N LEU A 165 25.60 37.46 14.57
CA LEU A 165 25.93 37.60 13.14
C LEU A 165 26.11 36.29 12.42
N ASN A 166 26.86 35.36 12.98
CA ASN A 166 27.10 34.05 12.34
C ASN A 166 25.80 33.26 12.12
N PHE A 167 24.86 33.33 13.07
CA PHE A 167 23.57 32.68 12.95
C PHE A 167 22.68 33.37 11.92
N ILE A 168 22.65 34.71 11.95
CA ILE A 168 21.86 35.53 11.02
C ILE A 168 22.32 35.30 9.57
N ASP A 169 23.62 35.33 9.34
CA ASP A 169 24.23 35.13 8.03
C ASP A 169 24.00 33.71 7.51
N TYR A 170 24.14 32.71 8.39
CA TYR A 170 23.85 31.32 8.03
C TYR A 170 22.39 31.17 7.61
N VAL A 171 21.44 31.63 8.42
CA VAL A 171 20.01 31.54 8.13
C VAL A 171 19.65 32.27 6.84
N ASN A 172 20.16 33.47 6.61
CA ASN A 172 19.91 34.23 5.39
C ASN A 172 20.48 33.51 4.14
N THR A 173 21.65 32.91 4.26
CA THR A 173 22.27 32.11 3.19
C THR A 173 21.41 30.91 2.83
N GLU A 174 20.95 30.16 3.82
CA GLU A 174 20.07 29.02 3.63
C GLU A 174 18.73 29.40 2.98
N ILE A 175 18.12 30.51 3.43
CA ILE A 175 16.87 31.01 2.82
C ILE A 175 17.07 31.35 1.33
N VAL A 176 18.19 31.98 0.96
CA VAL A 176 18.50 32.28 -0.45
C VAL A 176 18.71 31.01 -1.25
N HIS A 177 19.44 30.05 -0.70
CA HIS A 177 19.68 28.74 -1.33
C HIS A 177 18.36 28.02 -1.62
N TYR A 178 17.51 27.83 -0.61
CA TYR A 178 16.20 27.18 -0.77
C TYR A 178 15.27 27.91 -1.73
N LYS A 179 15.25 29.23 -1.73
CA LYS A 179 14.46 30.01 -2.70
C LYS A 179 14.91 29.75 -4.14
N ARG A 180 16.22 29.67 -4.39
CA ARG A 180 16.76 29.37 -5.73
C ARG A 180 16.39 27.96 -6.18
N GLU A 181 16.55 26.97 -5.32
CA GLU A 181 16.21 25.58 -5.65
C GLU A 181 14.70 25.37 -5.84
N ALA A 182 13.88 25.88 -4.91
CA ALA A 182 12.43 25.66 -4.95
C ALA A 182 11.74 26.47 -6.07
N ILE A 183 12.22 27.68 -6.39
CA ILE A 183 11.63 28.55 -7.42
C ILE A 183 12.25 28.23 -8.80
N GLY A 184 13.56 27.96 -8.86
CA GLY A 184 14.25 27.59 -10.08
C GLY A 184 13.76 26.28 -10.71
N GLN A 185 13.39 25.29 -9.92
CA GLN A 185 12.81 24.04 -10.41
C GLN A 185 11.38 24.20 -10.97
N LYS A 186 10.62 25.18 -10.50
CA LYS A 186 9.27 25.46 -11.04
C LYS A 186 9.27 26.17 -12.39
N SER A 187 10.33 26.90 -12.74
CA SER A 187 10.45 27.58 -14.05
C SER A 187 10.94 26.67 -15.18
N GLY A 188 11.53 25.51 -14.86
CA GLY A 188 12.01 24.54 -15.84
C GLY A 188 10.98 23.55 -16.36
N SER A 189 9.83 23.38 -15.68
CA SER A 189 8.78 22.41 -16.06
C SER A 189 7.62 22.98 -16.90
N ALA A 190 7.67 24.28 -17.26
CA ALA A 190 6.59 24.96 -17.98
C ALA A 190 6.88 25.25 -19.47
N GLN A 191 7.94 24.69 -20.06
CA GLN A 191 8.26 24.89 -21.46
C GLN A 191 8.59 23.58 -22.18
N THR A 192 7.57 22.81 -22.54
CA THR A 192 7.55 21.94 -23.73
C THR A 192 6.12 21.53 -24.04
N SER A 193 5.30 22.45 -24.51
CA SER A 193 4.13 22.14 -25.34
C SER A 193 3.83 23.35 -26.21
N GLY A 194 4.45 23.42 -27.36
CA GLY A 194 4.27 24.49 -28.33
C GLY A 194 4.81 24.10 -29.68
N THR A 195 3.95 23.48 -30.50
CA THR A 195 3.82 23.69 -31.95
C THR A 195 4.98 23.25 -32.87
N THR A 196 4.72 22.20 -33.63
CA THR A 196 5.13 22.16 -35.03
C THR A 196 3.92 21.82 -35.88
N ASP A 197 3.24 22.87 -36.40
CA ASP A 197 2.57 22.86 -37.68
C ASP A 197 3.61 23.18 -38.73
N GLY A 198 3.62 22.37 -39.81
CA GLY A 198 4.42 22.52 -41.00
C GLY A 198 4.27 21.30 -41.90
#